data_d7183bd71e089334e6fff361d515afc0
#
_entry.id   d7183bd71e089334e6fff361d515afc0
#
_cell.length_a   1.000
_cell.length_b   1.000
_cell.length_c   1.000
_cell.angle_alpha   90.00
_cell.angle_beta   90.00
_cell.angle_gamma   90.00
#
_symmetry.space_group_name_H-M   'P 1'
#
loop_
_entity.id
_entity.type
_entity.pdbx_description
1 polymer ?
#
loop_
_entity_poly.entity_id
_entity_poly.type
_entity_poly.pdbx_seq_one_letter_code
_entity_poly.pdbx_strand_id
1 'polypeptide(L)'
;ALASVFMVQRGFDKEDFARNHPGGELGKQLALRVESVMHHIDDVAQISDSDSISSCAAKMTEKPLGVALQLEGNQLKGILTEGDLRKSITTSNDLNDSIKNFINTNPISITPSTSILDAMKIMEDRHSQISVLPIVNSKKKCLGLLTLHDLYQTKLI
;
A
#
# COMPACT_ATOMS: atom_id res chain seq x y z
N ALA A 1 18.13 31.65 -8.43
CA ALA A 1 17.01 32.10 -9.28
C ALA A 1 17.25 31.83 -10.77
N LEU A 2 18.45 32.15 -11.35
CA LEU A 2 18.74 31.89 -12.77
C LEU A 2 18.84 30.39 -13.10
N ALA A 3 19.42 29.56 -12.24
CA ALA A 3 19.53 28.10 -12.45
C ALA A 3 18.17 27.41 -12.55
N SER A 4 17.19 27.85 -11.75
CA SER A 4 15.83 27.28 -11.74
C SER A 4 15.07 27.57 -13.05
N VAL A 5 15.30 28.75 -13.67
CA VAL A 5 14.68 29.11 -14.95
C VAL A 5 15.24 28.31 -16.10
N PHE A 6 16.56 28.03 -16.09
CA PHE A 6 17.20 27.18 -17.10
C PHE A 6 16.77 25.71 -17.05
N MET A 7 16.46 25.19 -15.85
CA MET A 7 15.94 23.82 -15.67
C MET A 7 14.56 23.64 -16.31
N VAL A 8 13.66 24.61 -16.12
CA VAL A 8 12.30 24.57 -16.68
C VAL A 8 12.32 24.65 -18.22
N GLN A 9 13.22 25.44 -18.81
CA GLN A 9 13.29 25.59 -20.26
C GLN A 9 13.85 24.37 -21.01
N ARG A 10 14.58 23.45 -20.34
CA ARG A 10 15.16 22.25 -20.96
C ARG A 10 14.41 20.94 -20.58
N GLY A 11 13.27 21.02 -19.90
CA GLY A 11 12.55 19.82 -19.45
C GLY A 11 13.34 18.99 -18.42
N PHE A 12 14.28 19.63 -17.71
CA PHE A 12 15.09 18.99 -16.68
C PHE A 12 14.24 18.82 -15.42
N ASP A 13 13.82 17.61 -15.15
CA ASP A 13 12.98 17.30 -14.02
C ASP A 13 13.80 16.91 -12.76
N LYS A 14 13.09 16.63 -11.66
CA LYS A 14 13.72 16.21 -10.39
C LYS A 14 14.48 14.89 -10.53
N GLU A 15 14.05 14.01 -11.45
CA GLU A 15 14.67 12.72 -11.70
C GLU A 15 16.00 12.87 -12.43
N ASP A 16 16.09 13.81 -13.39
CA ASP A 16 17.33 14.16 -14.10
C ASP A 16 18.35 14.79 -13.15
N PHE A 17 17.90 15.64 -12.21
CA PHE A 17 18.77 16.21 -11.19
C PHE A 17 19.33 15.12 -10.25
N ALA A 18 18.51 14.18 -9.83
CA ALA A 18 18.92 13.09 -8.97
C ALA A 18 19.89 12.12 -9.65
N ARG A 19 19.70 11.86 -10.94
CA ARG A 19 20.59 11.04 -11.77
C ARG A 19 21.99 11.63 -11.88
N ASN A 20 22.09 12.96 -11.94
CA ASN A 20 23.36 13.68 -12.01
C ASN A 20 24.01 13.95 -10.65
N HIS A 21 23.22 13.83 -9.55
CA HIS A 21 23.69 14.03 -8.17
C HIS A 21 23.25 12.89 -7.24
N PRO A 22 23.64 11.64 -7.51
CA PRO A 22 23.14 10.47 -6.77
C PRO A 22 23.54 10.44 -5.30
N GLY A 23 24.55 11.19 -4.91
CA GLY A 23 25.00 11.32 -3.52
C GLY A 23 24.28 12.39 -2.69
N GLY A 24 23.43 13.21 -3.30
CA GLY A 24 22.65 14.23 -2.62
C GLY A 24 21.42 13.64 -1.90
N GLU A 25 20.86 14.42 -0.94
CA GLU A 25 19.64 14.05 -0.20
C GLU A 25 18.51 13.62 -1.15
N LEU A 26 18.23 14.43 -2.18
CA LEU A 26 17.22 14.15 -3.18
C LEU A 26 17.51 12.85 -3.98
N GLY A 27 18.78 12.61 -4.34
CA GLY A 27 19.16 11.39 -5.05
C GLY A 27 18.95 10.13 -4.19
N LYS A 28 19.29 10.18 -2.91
CA LYS A 28 19.04 9.09 -1.94
C LYS A 28 17.55 8.83 -1.77
N GLN A 29 16.76 9.89 -1.66
CA GLN A 29 15.31 9.80 -1.53
C GLN A 29 14.66 9.16 -2.76
N LEU A 30 15.03 9.56 -3.96
CA LEU A 30 14.52 8.98 -5.22
C LEU A 30 14.97 7.53 -5.45
N ALA A 31 16.04 7.09 -4.76
CA ALA A 31 16.52 5.71 -4.80
C ALA A 31 15.76 4.77 -3.83
N LEU A 32 14.94 5.30 -2.91
CA LEU A 32 14.19 4.48 -1.95
C LEU A 32 13.20 3.55 -2.67
N ARG A 33 13.19 2.30 -2.22
CA ARG A 33 12.27 1.27 -2.70
C ARG A 33 11.27 0.90 -1.61
N VAL A 34 10.14 0.39 -2.05
CA VAL A 34 9.04 -0.02 -1.18
C VAL A 34 9.51 -1.01 -0.10
N GLU A 35 10.44 -1.91 -0.42
CA GLU A 35 11.00 -2.89 0.53
C GLU A 35 11.66 -2.28 1.77
N SER A 36 12.12 -1.02 1.68
CA SER A 36 12.78 -0.34 2.81
C SER A 36 11.82 0.29 3.82
N VAL A 37 10.53 0.41 3.47
CA VAL A 37 9.52 1.11 4.27
C VAL A 37 8.24 0.31 4.49
N MET A 38 8.08 -0.84 3.84
CA MET A 38 6.88 -1.67 3.94
C MET A 38 6.73 -2.32 5.31
N HIS A 39 5.50 -2.61 5.71
CA HIS A 39 5.20 -3.54 6.80
C HIS A 39 5.34 -4.98 6.32
N HIS A 40 5.96 -5.82 7.13
CA HIS A 40 6.08 -7.25 6.85
C HIS A 40 4.72 -7.95 6.98
N ILE A 41 4.54 -9.06 6.25
CA ILE A 41 3.27 -9.82 6.26
C ILE A 41 2.88 -10.28 7.68
N ASP A 42 3.86 -10.53 8.55
CA ASP A 42 3.60 -10.94 9.93
C ASP A 42 2.98 -9.81 10.78
N ASP A 43 3.12 -8.55 10.36
CA ASP A 43 2.56 -7.38 11.02
C ASP A 43 1.17 -7.02 10.50
N VAL A 44 0.69 -7.69 9.46
CA VAL A 44 -0.60 -7.44 8.82
C VAL A 44 -1.65 -8.44 9.29
N ALA A 45 -2.88 -7.98 9.53
CA ALA A 45 -4.00 -8.85 9.83
C ALA A 45 -4.28 -9.80 8.65
N GLN A 46 -4.45 -11.09 8.95
CA GLN A 46 -4.72 -12.11 7.93
C GLN A 46 -6.10 -12.73 8.18
N ILE A 47 -6.88 -12.82 7.11
CA ILE A 47 -8.25 -13.33 7.13
C ILE A 47 -8.46 -14.42 6.08
N SER A 48 -9.56 -15.15 6.23
CA SER A 48 -10.05 -16.16 5.30
C SER A 48 -11.53 -15.95 4.98
N ASP A 49 -12.05 -16.64 3.97
CA ASP A 49 -13.48 -16.61 3.61
C ASP A 49 -14.40 -17.05 4.74
N SER A 50 -13.89 -17.88 5.65
CA SER A 50 -14.65 -18.41 6.80
C SER A 50 -14.68 -17.49 8.01
N ASP A 51 -13.89 -16.39 7.99
CA ASP A 51 -13.92 -15.43 9.09
C ASP A 51 -15.26 -14.68 9.12
N SER A 52 -15.75 -14.43 10.33
CA SER A 52 -16.91 -13.57 10.56
C SER A 52 -16.51 -12.09 10.57
N ILE A 53 -17.49 -11.22 10.43
CA ILE A 53 -17.30 -9.76 10.56
C ILE A 53 -16.63 -9.42 11.89
N SER A 54 -17.11 -10.02 13.01
CA SER A 54 -16.52 -9.80 14.34
C SER A 54 -15.09 -10.31 14.45
N SER A 55 -14.77 -11.47 13.85
CA SER A 55 -13.40 -12.01 13.81
C SER A 55 -12.45 -11.08 13.05
N CYS A 56 -12.89 -10.57 11.90
CA CYS A 56 -12.09 -9.60 11.11
C CYS A 56 -11.85 -8.32 11.90
N ALA A 57 -12.86 -7.78 12.57
CA ALA A 57 -12.72 -6.59 13.42
C ALA A 57 -11.69 -6.80 14.54
N ALA A 58 -11.71 -7.94 15.21
CA ALA A 58 -10.75 -8.29 16.25
C ALA A 58 -9.31 -8.36 15.69
N LYS A 59 -9.11 -9.09 14.58
CA LYS A 59 -7.80 -9.23 13.93
C LYS A 59 -7.23 -7.88 13.46
N MET A 60 -8.07 -7.01 12.91
CA MET A 60 -7.66 -5.67 12.46
C MET A 60 -7.37 -4.73 13.64
N THR A 61 -7.98 -4.96 14.80
CA THR A 61 -7.68 -4.22 16.03
C THR A 61 -6.34 -4.64 16.62
N GLU A 62 -5.99 -5.93 16.57
CA GLU A 62 -4.70 -6.44 17.04
C GLU A 62 -3.52 -5.94 16.18
N LYS A 63 -3.76 -5.73 14.88
CA LYS A 63 -2.78 -5.24 13.91
C LYS A 63 -3.32 -3.99 13.20
N PRO A 64 -3.19 -2.80 13.81
CA PRO A 64 -3.95 -1.61 13.45
C PRO A 64 -3.38 -0.86 12.23
N LEU A 65 -3.24 -1.57 11.11
CA LEU A 65 -2.83 -0.98 9.82
C LEU A 65 -4.03 -0.56 8.95
N GLY A 66 -5.25 -0.67 9.47
CA GLY A 66 -6.48 -0.30 8.76
C GLY A 66 -6.88 -1.28 7.64
N VAL A 67 -6.29 -2.47 7.61
CA VAL A 67 -6.47 -3.45 6.54
C VAL A 67 -6.22 -4.87 7.03
N ALA A 68 -6.90 -5.84 6.39
CA ALA A 68 -6.59 -7.26 6.50
C ALA A 68 -6.39 -7.87 5.11
N LEU A 69 -5.45 -8.80 4.98
CA LEU A 69 -5.16 -9.50 3.74
C LEU A 69 -5.72 -10.92 3.78
N GLN A 70 -6.44 -11.28 2.72
CA GLN A 70 -6.86 -12.65 2.50
C GLN A 70 -5.75 -13.41 1.78
N LEU A 71 -5.29 -14.47 2.40
CA LEU A 71 -4.23 -15.32 1.86
C LEU A 71 -4.72 -16.75 1.68
N GLU A 72 -4.28 -17.40 0.60
CA GLU A 72 -4.37 -18.85 0.42
C GLU A 72 -2.93 -19.40 0.39
N GLY A 73 -2.54 -20.09 1.45
CA GLY A 73 -1.12 -20.34 1.72
C GLY A 73 -0.40 -18.99 1.90
N ASN A 74 0.52 -18.70 0.99
CA ASN A 74 1.26 -17.42 0.98
C ASN A 74 0.83 -16.49 -0.17
N GLN A 75 -0.20 -16.84 -0.94
CA GLN A 75 -0.64 -16.05 -2.10
C GLN A 75 -1.74 -15.08 -1.71
N LEU A 76 -1.62 -13.84 -2.18
CA LEU A 76 -2.66 -12.83 -2.02
C LEU A 76 -3.90 -13.20 -2.83
N LYS A 77 -5.06 -13.25 -2.16
CA LYS A 77 -6.38 -13.52 -2.76
C LYS A 77 -7.31 -12.33 -2.66
N GLY A 78 -7.15 -11.51 -1.64
CA GLY A 78 -8.03 -10.36 -1.46
C GLY A 78 -7.54 -9.43 -0.37
N ILE A 79 -8.27 -8.33 -0.25
CA ILE A 79 -8.03 -7.29 0.74
C ILE A 79 -9.36 -6.84 1.36
N LEU A 80 -9.35 -6.59 2.65
CA LEU A 80 -10.44 -5.98 3.40
C LEU A 80 -9.93 -4.71 4.07
N THR A 81 -10.48 -3.57 3.72
CA THR A 81 -10.16 -2.29 4.34
C THR A 81 -11.09 -1.98 5.51
N GLU A 82 -10.74 -1.00 6.35
CA GLU A 82 -11.66 -0.49 7.39
C GLU A 82 -12.99 0.00 6.80
N GLY A 83 -12.96 0.58 5.60
CA GLY A 83 -14.16 1.02 4.91
C GLY A 83 -15.07 -0.17 4.57
N ASP A 84 -14.49 -1.27 4.08
CA ASP A 84 -15.23 -2.50 3.76
C ASP A 84 -15.77 -3.16 5.03
N LEU A 85 -14.97 -3.22 6.09
CA LEU A 85 -15.41 -3.72 7.40
C LEU A 85 -16.57 -2.89 7.95
N ARG A 86 -16.47 -1.57 7.93
CA ARG A 86 -17.55 -0.66 8.36
C ARG A 86 -18.83 -0.89 7.54
N LYS A 87 -18.69 -1.04 6.21
CA LYS A 87 -19.80 -1.37 5.35
C LYS A 87 -20.43 -2.71 5.72
N SER A 88 -19.64 -3.73 6.01
CA SER A 88 -20.16 -5.04 6.42
C SER A 88 -20.99 -4.94 7.71
N ILE A 89 -20.51 -4.22 8.72
CA ILE A 89 -21.20 -4.00 9.99
C ILE A 89 -22.54 -3.28 9.80
N THR A 90 -22.61 -2.32 8.88
CA THR A 90 -23.84 -1.55 8.63
C THR A 90 -24.84 -2.26 7.71
N THR A 91 -24.40 -3.27 6.96
CA THR A 91 -25.23 -3.96 5.98
C THR A 91 -25.73 -5.31 6.50
N SER A 92 -24.91 -6.00 7.31
CA SER A 92 -25.28 -7.30 7.89
C SER A 92 -26.12 -7.12 9.16
N ASN A 93 -27.05 -8.06 9.37
CA ASN A 93 -27.87 -8.08 10.57
C ASN A 93 -27.20 -8.84 11.73
N ASP A 94 -26.17 -9.63 11.45
CA ASP A 94 -25.42 -10.41 12.42
C ASP A 94 -23.91 -10.28 12.18
N LEU A 95 -23.16 -9.95 13.22
CA LEU A 95 -21.71 -9.85 13.19
C LEU A 95 -21.02 -11.23 13.05
N ASN A 96 -21.75 -12.31 13.18
CA ASN A 96 -21.28 -13.67 12.89
C ASN A 96 -21.39 -14.04 11.40
N ASP A 97 -22.00 -13.18 10.58
CA ASP A 97 -22.03 -13.37 9.12
C ASP A 97 -20.63 -13.41 8.54
N SER A 98 -20.45 -14.18 7.45
CA SER A 98 -19.18 -14.28 6.74
C SER A 98 -18.79 -12.96 6.11
N ILE A 99 -17.52 -12.59 6.24
CA ILE A 99 -16.93 -11.40 5.63
C ILE A 99 -16.75 -11.51 4.10
N LYS A 100 -16.86 -12.70 3.54
CA LYS A 100 -16.53 -13.04 2.15
C LYS A 100 -17.05 -12.04 1.11
N ASN A 101 -18.27 -11.58 1.25
CA ASN A 101 -18.92 -10.69 0.28
C ASN A 101 -18.37 -9.26 0.29
N PHE A 102 -17.54 -8.92 1.27
CA PHE A 102 -16.96 -7.58 1.46
C PHE A 102 -15.47 -7.52 1.12
N ILE A 103 -14.86 -8.67 0.84
CA ILE A 103 -13.46 -8.76 0.43
C ILE A 103 -13.32 -8.32 -1.02
N ASN A 104 -12.41 -7.38 -1.29
CA ASN A 104 -12.00 -7.06 -2.64
C ASN A 104 -11.02 -8.14 -3.13
N THR A 105 -11.47 -8.98 -4.06
CA THR A 105 -10.69 -10.12 -4.59
C THR A 105 -9.75 -9.75 -5.75
N ASN A 106 -9.74 -8.48 -6.16
CA ASN A 106 -8.84 -7.99 -7.21
C ASN A 106 -8.06 -6.75 -6.75
N PRO A 107 -7.29 -6.83 -5.65
CA PRO A 107 -6.52 -5.70 -5.17
C PRO A 107 -5.39 -5.34 -6.13
N ILE A 108 -5.12 -4.04 -6.24
CA ILE A 108 -3.90 -3.58 -6.90
C ILE A 108 -2.73 -3.88 -5.96
N SER A 109 -1.71 -4.52 -6.49
CA SER A 109 -0.49 -4.88 -5.75
C SER A 109 0.75 -4.38 -6.50
N ILE A 110 1.83 -4.22 -5.75
CA ILE A 110 3.14 -3.77 -6.26
C ILE A 110 4.24 -4.75 -5.85
N THR A 111 5.45 -4.54 -6.37
CA THR A 111 6.62 -5.35 -6.03
C THR A 111 7.52 -4.63 -5.02
N PRO A 112 8.38 -5.35 -4.26
CA PRO A 112 9.33 -4.74 -3.33
C PRO A 112 10.27 -3.71 -3.99
N SER A 113 10.63 -3.94 -5.25
CA SER A 113 11.52 -3.08 -6.03
C SER A 113 10.84 -1.84 -6.60
N THR A 114 9.53 -1.67 -6.43
CA THR A 114 8.81 -0.46 -6.85
C THR A 114 9.39 0.76 -6.13
N SER A 115 9.58 1.87 -6.86
CA SER A 115 10.03 3.12 -6.24
C SER A 115 8.91 3.71 -5.36
N ILE A 116 9.30 4.46 -4.34
CA ILE A 116 8.34 5.16 -3.48
C ILE A 116 7.48 6.13 -4.30
N LEU A 117 8.07 6.83 -5.26
CA LEU A 117 7.34 7.75 -6.14
C LEU A 117 6.31 7.05 -7.03
N ASP A 118 6.65 5.88 -7.59
CA ASP A 118 5.69 5.10 -8.39
C ASP A 118 4.56 4.54 -7.52
N ALA A 119 4.87 4.07 -6.31
CA ALA A 119 3.85 3.62 -5.36
C ALA A 119 2.88 4.76 -5.02
N MET A 120 3.40 5.97 -4.78
CA MET A 120 2.60 7.15 -4.51
C MET A 120 1.70 7.53 -5.70
N LYS A 121 2.23 7.55 -6.93
CA LYS A 121 1.43 7.77 -8.15
C LYS A 121 0.28 6.77 -8.24
N ILE A 122 0.55 5.48 -7.98
CA ILE A 122 -0.50 4.45 -7.99
C ILE A 122 -1.59 4.73 -6.95
N MET A 123 -1.24 5.27 -5.77
CA MET A 123 -2.20 5.58 -4.72
C MET A 123 -3.01 6.85 -5.02
N GLU A 124 -2.39 7.89 -5.58
CA GLU A 124 -3.00 9.23 -5.70
C GLU A 124 -3.64 9.51 -7.06
N ASP A 125 -3.10 8.97 -8.18
CA ASP A 125 -3.52 9.31 -9.55
C ASP A 125 -4.85 8.66 -10.00
N ARG A 126 -5.72 8.23 -9.06
CA ARG A 126 -6.96 7.54 -9.35
C ARG A 126 -8.18 8.32 -8.89
N HIS A 127 -9.32 8.08 -9.57
CA HIS A 127 -10.62 8.64 -9.18
C HIS A 127 -11.08 8.19 -7.77
N SER A 128 -10.63 7.01 -7.32
CA SER A 128 -10.75 6.58 -5.93
C SER A 128 -9.35 6.42 -5.36
N GLN A 129 -9.00 7.21 -4.36
CA GLN A 129 -7.72 7.14 -3.68
C GLN A 129 -7.53 5.78 -3.00
N ILE A 130 -6.37 5.18 -3.21
CA ILE A 130 -5.99 3.91 -2.57
C ILE A 130 -5.05 4.26 -1.42
N SER A 131 -5.42 3.88 -0.19
CA SER A 131 -4.61 4.15 1.01
C SER A 131 -3.62 3.04 1.35
N VAL A 132 -3.75 1.87 0.72
CA VAL A 132 -2.94 0.68 1.01
C VAL A 132 -2.65 -0.11 -0.26
N LEU A 133 -1.43 -0.63 -0.38
CA LEU A 133 -0.97 -1.48 -1.49
C LEU A 133 -0.33 -2.76 -0.95
N PRO A 134 -0.91 -3.93 -1.19
CA PRO A 134 -0.24 -5.21 -0.94
C PRO A 134 1.03 -5.34 -1.79
N ILE A 135 2.05 -5.97 -1.22
CA ILE A 135 3.34 -6.18 -1.85
C ILE A 135 3.51 -7.66 -2.15
N VAL A 136 3.73 -8.00 -3.42
CA VAL A 136 3.88 -9.37 -3.88
C VAL A 136 5.18 -9.55 -4.66
N ASN A 137 5.78 -10.73 -4.57
CA ASN A 137 6.94 -11.07 -5.39
C ASN A 137 6.50 -11.63 -6.77
N SER A 138 7.48 -11.97 -7.62
CA SER A 138 7.26 -12.55 -8.95
C SER A 138 6.47 -13.87 -8.95
N LYS A 139 6.45 -14.60 -7.81
CA LYS A 139 5.69 -15.83 -7.59
C LYS A 139 4.31 -15.59 -6.99
N LYS A 140 3.85 -14.33 -6.94
CA LYS A 140 2.59 -13.89 -6.30
C LYS A 140 2.50 -14.16 -4.80
N LYS A 141 3.62 -14.47 -4.14
CA LYS A 141 3.68 -14.57 -2.68
C LYS A 141 3.53 -13.17 -2.10
N CYS A 142 2.62 -13.01 -1.15
CA CYS A 142 2.45 -11.76 -0.41
C CYS A 142 3.61 -11.61 0.61
N LEU A 143 4.29 -10.49 0.56
CA LEU A 143 5.43 -10.18 1.42
C LEU A 143 5.08 -9.17 2.51
N GLY A 144 4.05 -8.36 2.29
CA GLY A 144 3.66 -7.33 3.23
C GLY A 144 2.72 -6.30 2.61
N LEU A 145 2.75 -5.12 3.17
CA LEU A 145 1.85 -4.03 2.87
C LEU A 145 2.58 -2.68 2.94
N LEU A 146 2.18 -1.76 2.07
CA LEU A 146 2.55 -0.35 2.13
C LEU A 146 1.29 0.48 2.38
N THR A 147 1.36 1.39 3.36
CA THR A 147 0.29 2.37 3.59
C THR A 147 0.67 3.75 3.05
N LEU A 148 -0.32 4.57 2.74
CA LEU A 148 -0.09 5.96 2.35
C LEU A 148 0.62 6.75 3.47
N HIS A 149 0.34 6.40 4.73
CA HIS A 149 1.00 7.01 5.90
C HIS A 149 2.52 6.76 5.90
N ASP A 150 2.96 5.55 5.52
CA ASP A 150 4.39 5.21 5.44
C ASP A 150 5.10 6.09 4.40
N LEU A 151 4.42 6.36 3.28
CA LEU A 151 4.95 7.25 2.25
C LEU A 151 5.18 8.66 2.77
N TYR A 152 4.22 9.22 3.51
CA TYR A 152 4.36 10.56 4.11
C TYR A 152 5.49 10.62 5.14
N GLN A 153 5.76 9.53 5.86
CA GLN A 153 6.87 9.49 6.83
C GLN A 153 8.26 9.52 6.17
N THR A 154 8.36 9.14 4.89
CA THR A 154 9.66 9.19 4.18
C THR A 154 10.17 10.62 3.95
N LYS A 155 9.37 11.65 4.22
CA LYS A 155 9.66 13.08 3.95
C LYS A 155 10.02 13.36 2.49
N LEU A 156 9.54 12.53 1.56
CA LEU A 156 9.70 12.72 0.11
C LEU A 156 8.68 13.68 -0.47
N ILE A 157 7.75 14.11 0.36
CA ILE A 157 6.60 14.94 0.02
C ILE A 157 6.63 16.19 0.85
#